data_5acb3bc44a5885005dbb3c70a24dc219
#
_entry.id   5acb3bc44a5885005dbb3c70a24dc219
#
_cell.length_a   1.000
_cell.length_b   1.000
_cell.length_c   1.000
_cell.angle_alpha   90.00
_cell.angle_beta   90.00
_cell.angle_gamma   90.00
#
_symmetry.space_group_name_H-M   'P 1'
#
loop_
_entity.id
_entity.type
_entity.pdbx_description
1 polymer ?
#
loop_
_entity_poly.entity_id
_entity_poly.type
_entity_poly.pdbx_seq_one_letter_code
_entity_poly.pdbx_strand_id
1 'polypeptide(L)'
;MPKNNTSIHSRSSGSTSSDSIRIPQRGALIVPMTNDYLFRALLQRNNLVLKGLICALLHMEETDISSVIITNPIRLGDSIDNKTFVLDINVILNQHHIINLEMQVINLNNWQDRSLSYLARNFDHLKKGEDYPSTHPVIQIGLLDYTLFPEHPEFYSTYQFLNVKNHTLYSDKLRISVLDLSRIDLATEEDRQYQLDHWAALFKAKTWEELQMLAQNNNYFKEASETVYELTQEEQIRQQCLAREDYNRTMKGIENNFAAQKHEIASLKADLADANQQLSDYQQHIQALEAQLAEYQSKENPSAQ
;
A
#
# COMPACT_ATOMS: atom_id res chain seq x y z
N MET A 1 12.44 20.18 80.94
CA MET A 1 11.03 20.30 80.60
C MET A 1 10.86 21.49 79.71
N PRO A 2 10.38 21.45 78.49
CA PRO A 2 9.03 21.02 78.07
C PRO A 2 9.03 20.07 76.88
N LYS A 3 7.88 19.40 76.66
CA LYS A 3 7.57 18.44 75.63
C LYS A 3 7.13 19.18 74.33
N ASN A 4 7.79 18.95 73.23
CA ASN A 4 7.28 19.37 71.91
C ASN A 4 6.49 18.22 71.23
N ASN A 5 5.20 18.45 71.06
CA ASN A 5 4.29 17.68 70.25
C ASN A 5 4.48 18.09 68.79
N THR A 6 4.91 17.17 67.95
CA THR A 6 4.93 17.38 66.49
C THR A 6 3.80 16.59 65.91
N SER A 7 2.75 17.29 65.46
CA SER A 7 1.62 16.72 64.69
C SER A 7 2.07 16.31 63.30
N ILE A 8 1.86 15.06 62.99
CA ILE A 8 2.06 14.50 61.64
C ILE A 8 0.87 14.90 60.78
N HIS A 9 1.09 15.78 59.82
CA HIS A 9 0.11 16.02 58.76
C HIS A 9 0.18 14.89 57.74
N SER A 10 -0.90 14.11 57.67
CA SER A 10 -1.19 13.16 56.57
C SER A 10 -1.34 13.91 55.27
N ARG A 11 -0.41 13.76 54.35
CA ARG A 11 -0.59 14.20 52.96
C ARG A 11 -1.59 13.26 52.28
N SER A 12 -2.70 13.84 51.87
CA SER A 12 -3.69 13.23 50.99
C SER A 12 -3.02 12.78 49.70
N SER A 13 -3.19 11.54 49.36
CA SER A 13 -2.85 10.97 48.05
C SER A 13 -3.65 11.71 46.96
N GLY A 14 -2.96 12.54 46.20
CA GLY A 14 -3.49 13.13 44.99
C GLY A 14 -3.76 12.00 43.99
N SER A 15 -5.00 11.83 43.63
CA SER A 15 -5.42 11.04 42.49
C SER A 15 -4.82 11.68 41.24
N THR A 16 -3.90 11.00 40.58
CA THR A 16 -3.50 11.33 39.21
C THR A 16 -4.70 11.06 38.33
N SER A 17 -5.47 12.11 38.03
CA SER A 17 -6.40 12.09 36.91
C SER A 17 -5.56 11.83 35.65
N SER A 18 -5.78 10.73 34.97
CA SER A 18 -5.32 10.54 33.60
C SER A 18 -5.94 11.67 32.77
N ASP A 19 -5.15 12.67 32.43
CA ASP A 19 -5.56 13.66 31.44
C ASP A 19 -5.83 12.91 30.16
N SER A 20 -7.11 12.64 29.86
CA SER A 20 -7.53 12.06 28.60
C SER A 20 -7.13 13.04 27.50
N ILE A 21 -6.31 12.58 26.57
CA ILE A 21 -5.87 13.35 25.41
C ILE A 21 -7.10 13.85 24.67
N ARG A 22 -7.22 15.18 24.57
CA ARG A 22 -8.34 15.80 23.84
C ARG A 22 -7.96 15.94 22.36
N ILE A 23 -8.33 14.93 21.58
CA ILE A 23 -8.25 15.03 20.11
C ILE A 23 -9.17 16.15 19.60
N PRO A 24 -8.80 16.85 18.52
CA PRO A 24 -9.66 17.84 17.87
C PRO A 24 -11.01 17.24 17.49
N GLN A 25 -12.08 17.99 17.72
CA GLN A 25 -13.43 17.55 17.35
C GLN A 25 -13.72 17.75 15.87
N ARG A 26 -12.99 18.67 15.22
CA ARG A 26 -13.21 19.06 13.81
C ARG A 26 -11.91 19.54 13.17
N GLY A 27 -11.90 19.47 11.84
CA GLY A 27 -10.85 20.02 11.00
C GLY A 27 -10.05 18.97 10.23
N ALA A 28 -9.29 19.44 9.25
CA ALA A 28 -8.45 18.57 8.43
C ALA A 28 -7.30 17.98 9.26
N LEU A 29 -6.90 16.76 8.90
CA LEU A 29 -5.68 16.15 9.44
C LEU A 29 -4.45 16.90 8.93
N ILE A 30 -3.46 17.10 9.80
CA ILE A 30 -2.18 17.76 9.44
C ILE A 30 -1.40 16.89 8.44
N VAL A 31 -1.47 15.59 8.63
CA VAL A 31 -0.82 14.56 7.79
C VAL A 31 -1.88 13.57 7.35
N PRO A 32 -1.97 13.21 6.06
CA PRO A 32 -2.90 12.18 5.60
C PRO A 32 -2.61 10.83 6.25
N MET A 33 -3.66 10.07 6.56
CA MET A 33 -3.52 8.73 7.14
C MET A 33 -2.85 7.74 6.17
N THR A 34 -2.87 8.03 4.86
CA THR A 34 -2.14 7.28 3.82
C THR A 34 -0.65 7.59 3.76
N ASN A 35 -0.14 8.51 4.60
CA ASN A 35 1.29 8.77 4.70
C ASN A 35 2.01 7.53 5.25
N ASP A 36 2.88 6.93 4.46
CA ASP A 36 3.56 5.68 4.79
C ASP A 36 4.50 5.79 6.02
N TYR A 37 5.07 6.97 6.26
CA TYR A 37 5.82 7.23 7.50
C TYR A 37 4.89 7.28 8.72
N LEU A 38 3.75 7.98 8.62
CA LEU A 38 2.76 8.03 9.70
C LEU A 38 2.16 6.64 9.98
N PHE A 39 1.84 5.89 8.93
CA PHE A 39 1.39 4.50 9.03
C PHE A 39 2.38 3.65 9.83
N ARG A 40 3.66 3.71 9.46
CA ARG A 40 4.71 3.00 10.18
C ARG A 40 4.84 3.48 11.63
N ALA A 41 4.85 4.78 11.85
CA ALA A 41 4.98 5.36 13.18
C ALA A 41 3.81 4.95 14.10
N LEU A 42 2.58 4.96 13.57
CA LEU A 42 1.36 4.53 14.26
C LEU A 42 1.48 3.07 14.73
N LEU A 43 1.76 2.16 13.80
CA LEU A 43 1.81 0.73 14.11
C LEU A 43 3.00 0.37 15.02
N GLN A 44 4.12 1.09 14.90
CA GLN A 44 5.27 0.88 15.78
C GLN A 44 5.05 1.45 17.19
N ARG A 45 4.30 2.57 17.33
CA ARG A 45 4.01 3.21 18.61
C ARG A 45 2.93 2.47 19.39
N ASN A 46 1.92 1.92 18.70
CA ASN A 46 0.75 1.34 19.33
C ASN A 46 0.54 -0.12 18.91
N ASN A 47 0.95 -1.04 19.77
CA ASN A 47 0.85 -2.48 19.51
C ASN A 47 -0.60 -2.99 19.49
N LEU A 48 -1.54 -2.31 20.16
CA LEU A 48 -2.96 -2.66 20.11
C LEU A 48 -3.53 -2.37 18.72
N VAL A 49 -3.19 -1.22 18.16
CA VAL A 49 -3.57 -0.84 16.78
C VAL A 49 -2.96 -1.82 15.76
N LEU A 50 -1.68 -2.17 15.91
CA LEU A 50 -1.04 -3.17 15.06
C LEU A 50 -1.74 -4.54 15.15
N LYS A 51 -2.04 -5.00 16.36
CA LYS A 51 -2.76 -6.26 16.58
C LYS A 51 -4.14 -6.24 15.92
N GLY A 52 -4.92 -5.18 16.14
CA GLY A 52 -6.25 -5.03 15.54
C GLY A 52 -6.23 -5.03 14.00
N LEU A 53 -5.25 -4.34 13.40
CA LEU A 53 -5.08 -4.36 11.95
C LEU A 53 -4.73 -5.76 11.42
N ILE A 54 -3.83 -6.49 12.11
CA ILE A 54 -3.48 -7.86 11.73
C ILE A 54 -4.68 -8.80 11.87
N CYS A 55 -5.50 -8.68 12.92
CA CYS A 55 -6.75 -9.44 13.06
C CYS A 55 -7.64 -9.25 11.84
N ALA A 56 -7.86 -7.99 11.43
CA ALA A 56 -8.70 -7.68 10.27
C ALA A 56 -8.11 -8.24 8.96
N LEU A 57 -6.81 -8.03 8.71
CA LEU A 57 -6.13 -8.47 7.48
C LEU A 57 -6.04 -9.99 7.34
N LEU A 58 -5.99 -10.73 8.44
CA LEU A 58 -5.87 -12.19 8.43
C LEU A 58 -7.19 -12.90 8.71
N HIS A 59 -8.30 -12.15 8.92
CA HIS A 59 -9.60 -12.67 9.32
C HIS A 59 -9.50 -13.55 10.57
N MET A 60 -8.82 -13.04 11.60
CA MET A 60 -8.57 -13.73 12.88
C MET A 60 -9.24 -13.00 14.03
N GLU A 61 -9.65 -13.78 15.03
CA GLU A 61 -10.12 -13.21 16.30
C GLU A 61 -8.93 -12.77 17.16
N GLU A 62 -9.14 -11.79 18.03
CA GLU A 62 -8.07 -11.28 18.91
C GLU A 62 -7.49 -12.37 19.82
N THR A 63 -8.30 -13.34 20.20
CA THR A 63 -7.93 -14.50 21.04
C THR A 63 -6.94 -15.44 20.36
N ASP A 64 -6.91 -15.46 19.02
CA ASP A 64 -6.01 -16.31 18.23
C ASP A 64 -4.59 -15.73 18.15
N ILE A 65 -4.43 -14.46 18.56
CA ILE A 65 -3.15 -13.77 18.52
C ILE A 65 -2.53 -13.70 19.92
N SER A 66 -1.53 -14.54 20.14
CA SER A 66 -0.75 -14.58 21.39
C SER A 66 0.37 -13.55 21.42
N SER A 67 0.97 -13.22 20.29
CA SER A 67 2.06 -12.24 20.22
C SER A 67 2.17 -11.58 18.83
N VAL A 68 2.52 -10.29 18.84
CA VAL A 68 2.82 -9.48 17.66
C VAL A 68 4.08 -8.69 17.93
N ILE A 69 5.16 -8.94 17.18
CA ILE A 69 6.46 -8.33 17.42
C ILE A 69 7.00 -7.74 16.12
N ILE A 70 7.27 -6.44 16.10
CA ILE A 70 7.96 -5.79 14.98
C ILE A 70 9.46 -6.13 15.06
N THR A 71 10.02 -6.66 13.97
CA THR A 71 11.41 -7.13 13.90
C THR A 71 12.38 -6.13 13.26
N ASN A 72 11.87 -5.13 12.57
CA ASN A 72 12.63 -4.07 11.93
C ASN A 72 12.26 -2.66 12.43
N PRO A 73 12.23 -2.39 13.76
CA PRO A 73 11.83 -1.07 14.24
C PRO A 73 12.82 0.01 13.78
N ILE A 74 12.27 1.20 13.48
CA ILE A 74 13.08 2.40 13.18
C ILE A 74 13.08 3.34 14.40
N ARG A 75 14.07 4.23 14.48
CA ARG A 75 14.03 5.33 15.43
C ARG A 75 13.14 6.44 14.87
N LEU A 76 11.96 6.61 15.47
CA LEU A 76 11.01 7.62 15.03
C LEU A 76 11.60 9.03 15.25
N GLY A 77 11.40 9.91 14.25
CA GLY A 77 11.90 11.27 14.26
C GLY A 77 13.29 11.46 13.61
N ASP A 78 14.08 10.41 13.46
CA ASP A 78 15.36 10.50 12.74
C ASP A 78 15.09 10.74 11.24
N SER A 79 15.99 11.52 10.59
CA SER A 79 15.93 11.68 9.14
C SER A 79 16.21 10.35 8.45
N ILE A 80 15.29 9.95 7.58
CA ILE A 80 15.46 8.75 6.76
C ILE A 80 16.17 9.18 5.47
N ASP A 81 17.35 8.61 5.19
CA ASP A 81 18.07 8.88 3.95
C ASP A 81 17.22 8.44 2.75
N ASN A 82 17.05 9.33 1.76
CA ASN A 82 16.22 9.13 0.57
C ASN A 82 16.55 7.86 -0.25
N LYS A 83 17.69 7.23 0.01
CA LYS A 83 18.10 5.97 -0.65
C LYS A 83 17.68 4.70 0.09
N THR A 84 17.22 4.82 1.35
CA THR A 84 16.94 3.68 2.24
C THR A 84 15.50 3.71 2.76
N PHE A 85 14.53 4.27 2.01
CA PHE A 85 13.13 4.28 2.41
C PHE A 85 12.52 2.87 2.40
N VAL A 86 12.88 2.09 3.40
CA VAL A 86 12.22 0.83 3.74
C VAL A 86 11.21 1.17 4.84
N LEU A 87 10.01 1.58 4.45
CA LEU A 87 8.91 1.87 5.38
C LEU A 87 7.98 0.68 5.59
N ASP A 88 8.34 -0.48 5.07
CA ASP A 88 7.67 -1.74 5.37
C ASP A 88 7.88 -2.15 6.84
N ILE A 89 6.90 -2.83 7.38
CA ILE A 89 6.92 -3.32 8.76
C ILE A 89 6.97 -4.85 8.72
N ASN A 90 8.05 -5.41 9.23
CA ASN A 90 8.17 -6.85 9.42
C ASN A 90 7.68 -7.23 10.82
N VAL A 91 6.73 -8.13 10.87
CA VAL A 91 6.10 -8.63 12.10
C VAL A 91 6.27 -10.13 12.21
N ILE A 92 6.62 -10.61 13.41
CA ILE A 92 6.46 -12.02 13.77
C ILE A 92 5.16 -12.16 14.55
N LEU A 93 4.24 -12.94 13.99
CA LEU A 93 2.96 -13.29 14.59
C LEU A 93 3.04 -14.68 15.21
N ASN A 94 2.66 -14.80 16.49
CA ASN A 94 2.59 -16.06 17.24
C ASN A 94 3.89 -16.90 17.15
N GLN A 95 5.04 -16.25 17.01
CA GLN A 95 6.39 -16.86 16.88
C GLN A 95 6.57 -17.74 15.62
N HIS A 96 5.59 -17.79 14.71
CA HIS A 96 5.62 -18.71 13.55
C HIS A 96 5.40 -18.03 12.19
N HIS A 97 4.61 -16.97 12.09
CA HIS A 97 4.31 -16.32 10.81
C HIS A 97 5.11 -15.03 10.67
N ILE A 98 5.71 -14.83 9.53
CA ILE A 98 6.36 -13.57 9.16
C ILE A 98 5.37 -12.79 8.29
N ILE A 99 5.02 -11.58 8.72
CA ILE A 99 4.13 -10.69 7.99
C ILE A 99 4.92 -9.45 7.63
N ASN A 100 4.93 -9.09 6.35
CA ASN A 100 5.43 -7.81 5.89
C ASN A 100 4.23 -6.92 5.51
N LEU A 101 4.11 -5.76 6.16
CA LEU A 101 3.08 -4.75 5.90
C LEU A 101 3.72 -3.57 5.17
N GLU A 102 3.15 -3.17 4.05
CA GLU A 102 3.61 -2.02 3.28
C GLU A 102 2.43 -1.16 2.83
N MET A 103 2.52 0.17 3.03
CA MET A 103 1.58 1.12 2.45
C MET A 103 2.20 1.79 1.22
N GLN A 104 1.48 1.77 0.09
CA GLN A 104 1.92 2.41 -1.14
C GLN A 104 0.79 3.24 -1.76
N VAL A 105 1.02 4.55 -1.87
CA VAL A 105 0.01 5.51 -2.39
C VAL A 105 0.22 5.90 -3.85
N ILE A 106 1.37 5.56 -4.44
CA ILE A 106 1.72 5.89 -5.81
C ILE A 106 1.96 4.61 -6.59
N ASN A 107 1.27 4.46 -7.71
CA ASN A 107 1.45 3.32 -8.59
C ASN A 107 2.67 3.53 -9.49
N LEU A 108 3.82 3.01 -9.08
CA LEU A 108 5.04 3.00 -9.89
C LEU A 108 5.10 1.81 -10.86
N ASN A 109 4.03 1.05 -11.02
CA ASN A 109 3.93 -0.17 -11.83
C ASN A 109 5.01 -1.22 -11.48
N ASN A 110 5.40 -1.28 -10.22
CA ASN A 110 6.45 -2.19 -9.72
C ASN A 110 6.01 -3.03 -8.51
N TRP A 111 4.74 -2.95 -8.11
CA TRP A 111 4.24 -3.64 -6.92
C TRP A 111 4.42 -5.16 -7.03
N GLN A 112 4.10 -5.76 -8.19
CA GLN A 112 4.20 -7.21 -8.37
C GLN A 112 5.64 -7.70 -8.13
N ASP A 113 6.63 -7.08 -8.79
CA ASP A 113 8.02 -7.47 -8.66
C ASP A 113 8.56 -7.19 -7.26
N ARG A 114 8.16 -6.07 -6.68
CA ARG A 114 8.57 -5.65 -5.33
C ARG A 114 8.02 -6.57 -4.27
N SER A 115 6.72 -6.88 -4.31
CA SER A 115 6.07 -7.78 -3.34
C SER A 115 6.63 -9.20 -3.42
N LEU A 116 6.87 -9.73 -4.62
CA LEU A 116 7.55 -11.02 -4.82
C LEU A 116 8.98 -11.01 -4.28
N SER A 117 9.73 -9.94 -4.51
CA SER A 117 11.11 -9.81 -4.01
C SER A 117 11.15 -9.81 -2.48
N TYR A 118 10.24 -9.09 -1.82
CA TYR A 118 10.15 -9.07 -0.35
C TYR A 118 9.66 -10.40 0.22
N LEU A 119 8.65 -11.01 -0.42
CA LEU A 119 8.16 -12.33 -0.04
C LEU A 119 9.30 -13.36 -0.07
N ALA A 120 10.05 -13.43 -1.18
CA ALA A 120 11.17 -14.35 -1.35
C ALA A 120 12.28 -14.10 -0.32
N ARG A 121 12.65 -12.84 -0.08
CA ARG A 121 13.68 -12.46 0.90
C ARG A 121 13.28 -12.85 2.32
N ASN A 122 12.02 -12.64 2.69
CA ASN A 122 11.53 -12.99 4.01
C ASN A 122 11.37 -14.51 4.19
N PHE A 123 11.19 -15.26 3.10
CA PHE A 123 11.08 -16.72 3.14
C PHE A 123 12.45 -17.40 3.20
N ASP A 124 13.47 -16.84 2.54
CA ASP A 124 14.85 -17.35 2.53
C ASP A 124 15.63 -16.89 3.78
N HIS A 125 15.21 -17.38 4.95
CA HIS A 125 15.83 -17.02 6.26
C HIS A 125 16.42 -18.19 7.02
N LEU A 126 16.50 -19.37 6.40
CA LEU A 126 17.09 -20.54 7.02
C LEU A 126 18.57 -20.33 7.35
N LYS A 127 18.95 -20.68 8.57
CA LYS A 127 20.36 -20.69 8.99
C LYS A 127 21.02 -21.99 8.59
N LYS A 128 22.35 -21.94 8.51
CA LYS A 128 23.13 -23.14 8.23
C LYS A 128 22.84 -24.24 9.25
N GLY A 129 22.33 -25.39 8.77
CA GLY A 129 21.99 -26.55 9.58
C GLY A 129 20.51 -26.64 9.98
N GLU A 130 19.66 -25.70 9.58
CA GLU A 130 18.21 -25.80 9.73
C GLU A 130 17.59 -26.57 8.54
N ASP A 131 16.55 -27.35 8.84
CA ASP A 131 15.84 -28.14 7.82
C ASP A 131 14.77 -27.30 7.12
N TYR A 132 14.47 -27.59 5.84
CA TYR A 132 13.43 -26.89 5.05
C TYR A 132 12.03 -26.87 5.70
N PRO A 133 11.58 -27.92 6.44
CA PRO A 133 10.31 -27.84 7.17
C PRO A 133 10.24 -26.72 8.20
N SER A 134 11.38 -26.23 8.70
CA SER A 134 11.49 -25.17 9.70
C SER A 134 11.21 -23.76 9.12
N THR A 135 11.06 -23.62 7.77
CA THR A 135 10.70 -22.33 7.19
C THR A 135 9.34 -21.84 7.68
N HIS A 136 9.31 -20.61 8.16
CA HIS A 136 8.07 -19.96 8.60
C HIS A 136 7.21 -19.56 7.40
N PRO A 137 5.89 -19.64 7.51
CA PRO A 137 5.01 -19.02 6.54
C PRO A 137 5.24 -17.49 6.46
N VAL A 138 5.23 -16.96 5.26
CA VAL A 138 5.43 -15.53 4.98
C VAL A 138 4.23 -14.96 4.25
N ILE A 139 3.72 -13.85 4.75
CA ILE A 139 2.61 -13.12 4.17
C ILE A 139 3.08 -11.71 3.84
N GLN A 140 3.09 -11.37 2.57
CA GLN A 140 3.32 -10.01 2.09
C GLN A 140 1.97 -9.31 1.95
N ILE A 141 1.75 -8.20 2.65
CA ILE A 141 0.49 -7.46 2.62
C ILE A 141 0.74 -6.03 2.15
N GLY A 142 0.12 -5.65 1.04
CA GLY A 142 0.10 -4.29 0.53
C GLY A 142 -1.20 -3.58 0.84
N LEU A 143 -1.10 -2.37 1.43
CA LEU A 143 -2.21 -1.43 1.51
C LEU A 143 -1.99 -0.41 0.39
N LEU A 144 -2.74 -0.52 -0.70
CA LEU A 144 -2.52 0.27 -1.91
C LEU A 144 -3.62 1.34 -2.05
N ASP A 145 -3.24 2.59 -2.32
CA ASP A 145 -4.20 3.67 -2.63
C ASP A 145 -4.48 3.77 -4.15
N TYR A 146 -4.47 2.62 -4.81
CA TYR A 146 -4.79 2.45 -6.23
C TYR A 146 -5.17 1.00 -6.53
N THR A 147 -5.95 0.79 -7.60
CA THR A 147 -6.35 -0.55 -8.05
C THR A 147 -5.20 -1.23 -8.80
N LEU A 148 -4.74 -2.38 -8.30
CA LEU A 148 -3.60 -3.12 -8.87
C LEU A 148 -3.95 -3.73 -10.23
N PHE A 149 -5.14 -4.32 -10.36
CA PHE A 149 -5.65 -4.95 -11.59
C PHE A 149 -6.99 -4.33 -11.97
N PRO A 150 -7.01 -3.24 -12.76
CA PRO A 150 -8.25 -2.54 -13.15
C PRO A 150 -9.27 -3.43 -13.87
N GLU A 151 -8.82 -4.48 -14.56
CA GLU A 151 -9.69 -5.45 -15.27
C GLU A 151 -10.44 -6.39 -14.28
N HIS A 152 -9.90 -6.57 -13.08
CA HIS A 152 -10.45 -7.43 -12.03
C HIS A 152 -10.31 -6.72 -10.68
N PRO A 153 -11.07 -5.64 -10.43
CA PRO A 153 -10.96 -4.88 -9.20
C PRO A 153 -11.56 -5.65 -8.02
N GLU A 154 -10.82 -5.72 -6.93
CA GLU A 154 -11.24 -6.32 -5.66
C GLU A 154 -10.85 -5.40 -4.51
N PHE A 155 -11.62 -5.40 -3.42
CA PHE A 155 -11.28 -4.65 -2.22
C PHE A 155 -10.12 -5.31 -1.48
N TYR A 156 -10.23 -6.63 -1.23
CA TYR A 156 -9.17 -7.41 -0.59
C TYR A 156 -8.93 -8.70 -1.37
N SER A 157 -7.77 -8.81 -1.95
CA SER A 157 -7.38 -9.96 -2.78
C SER A 157 -6.23 -10.72 -2.16
N THR A 158 -6.24 -12.05 -2.35
CA THR A 158 -5.19 -12.94 -1.84
C THR A 158 -4.68 -13.86 -2.96
N TYR A 159 -3.36 -13.88 -3.11
CA TYR A 159 -2.65 -14.65 -4.13
C TYR A 159 -1.81 -15.75 -3.48
N GLN A 160 -1.88 -16.95 -4.06
CA GLN A 160 -1.16 -18.14 -3.60
C GLN A 160 -0.62 -18.93 -4.80
N PHE A 161 0.32 -19.84 -4.54
CA PHE A 161 0.88 -20.73 -5.56
C PHE A 161 -0.03 -21.94 -5.78
N LEU A 162 -0.63 -22.05 -6.96
CA LEU A 162 -1.57 -23.09 -7.33
C LEU A 162 -1.09 -23.86 -8.56
N ASN A 163 -1.48 -25.14 -8.66
CA ASN A 163 -1.35 -25.90 -9.89
C ASN A 163 -2.26 -25.29 -10.98
N VAL A 164 -1.69 -24.88 -12.10
CA VAL A 164 -2.40 -24.18 -13.19
C VAL A 164 -3.50 -25.01 -13.86
N LYS A 165 -3.50 -26.35 -13.70
CA LYS A 165 -4.49 -27.23 -14.33
C LYS A 165 -5.69 -27.51 -13.44
N ASN A 166 -5.47 -27.75 -12.15
CA ASN A 166 -6.52 -28.24 -11.24
C ASN A 166 -6.69 -27.36 -10.01
N HIS A 167 -5.94 -26.25 -9.92
CA HIS A 167 -5.95 -25.26 -8.84
C HIS A 167 -5.62 -25.84 -7.45
N THR A 168 -4.96 -27.01 -7.39
CA THR A 168 -4.48 -27.53 -6.09
C THR A 168 -3.42 -26.60 -5.52
N LEU A 169 -3.58 -26.23 -4.25
CA LEU A 169 -2.61 -25.41 -3.53
C LEU A 169 -1.27 -26.14 -3.43
N TYR A 170 -0.20 -25.49 -3.89
CA TYR A 170 1.15 -26.05 -3.83
C TYR A 170 1.75 -25.99 -2.43
N SER A 171 1.57 -24.84 -1.75
CA SER A 171 2.02 -24.61 -0.39
C SER A 171 1.24 -23.44 0.23
N ASP A 172 0.94 -23.53 1.51
CA ASP A 172 0.32 -22.46 2.30
C ASP A 172 1.35 -21.49 2.91
N LYS A 173 2.65 -21.77 2.73
CA LYS A 173 3.74 -20.98 3.31
C LYS A 173 3.98 -19.63 2.67
N LEU A 174 3.47 -19.39 1.45
CA LEU A 174 3.68 -18.14 0.72
C LEU A 174 2.33 -17.53 0.32
N ARG A 175 2.10 -16.30 0.74
CA ARG A 175 0.88 -15.54 0.45
C ARG A 175 1.22 -14.09 0.16
N ILE A 176 0.55 -13.51 -0.85
CA ILE A 176 0.50 -12.07 -1.07
C ILE A 176 -0.95 -11.65 -0.91
N SER A 177 -1.22 -10.65 -0.08
CA SER A 177 -2.53 -10.03 0.05
C SER A 177 -2.46 -8.55 -0.30
N VAL A 178 -3.51 -8.03 -0.90
CA VAL A 178 -3.61 -6.63 -1.32
C VAL A 178 -4.93 -6.07 -0.85
N LEU A 179 -4.87 -5.01 -0.05
CA LEU A 179 -6.00 -4.18 0.34
C LEU A 179 -6.01 -2.93 -0.52
N ASP A 180 -7.00 -2.81 -1.41
CA ASP A 180 -7.20 -1.62 -2.25
C ASP A 180 -8.03 -0.59 -1.49
N LEU A 181 -7.36 0.44 -0.97
CA LEU A 181 -7.98 1.53 -0.20
C LEU A 181 -8.93 2.39 -1.05
N SER A 182 -8.85 2.30 -2.38
CA SER A 182 -9.72 3.06 -3.30
C SER A 182 -11.04 2.33 -3.60
N ARG A 183 -11.15 1.04 -3.21
CA ARG A 183 -12.29 0.18 -3.58
C ARG A 183 -13.04 -0.38 -2.36
N ILE A 184 -13.22 0.44 -1.32
CA ILE A 184 -14.04 0.09 -0.14
C ILE A 184 -15.46 -0.30 -0.53
N ASP A 185 -15.96 0.23 -1.65
CA ASP A 185 -17.25 -0.11 -2.24
C ASP A 185 -17.42 -1.59 -2.57
N LEU A 186 -16.31 -2.31 -2.82
CA LEU A 186 -16.29 -3.74 -3.15
C LEU A 186 -16.06 -4.65 -1.93
N ALA A 187 -16.05 -4.12 -0.71
CA ALA A 187 -15.87 -4.93 0.50
C ALA A 187 -16.95 -6.02 0.60
N THR A 188 -16.53 -7.26 0.82
CA THR A 188 -17.42 -8.42 1.01
C THR A 188 -18.02 -8.42 2.41
N GLU A 189 -19.01 -9.31 2.67
CA GLU A 189 -19.54 -9.51 4.01
C GLU A 189 -18.46 -10.03 4.98
N GLU A 190 -17.55 -10.85 4.51
CA GLU A 190 -16.43 -11.35 5.30
C GLU A 190 -15.47 -10.20 5.69
N ASP A 191 -15.12 -9.32 4.74
CA ASP A 191 -14.29 -8.14 5.02
C ASP A 191 -14.93 -7.24 6.08
N ARG A 192 -16.24 -7.03 6.00
CA ARG A 192 -17.01 -6.24 6.98
C ARG A 192 -17.11 -6.91 8.34
N GLN A 193 -17.26 -8.24 8.38
CA GLN A 193 -17.28 -9.00 9.64
C GLN A 193 -16.00 -8.75 10.44
N TYR A 194 -14.85 -8.70 9.79
CA TYR A 194 -13.56 -8.40 10.41
C TYR A 194 -13.21 -6.90 10.40
N GLN A 195 -14.16 -6.03 10.03
CA GLN A 195 -14.02 -4.56 10.02
C GLN A 195 -12.87 -4.05 9.13
N LEU A 196 -12.52 -4.80 8.09
CA LEU A 196 -11.44 -4.41 7.18
C LEU A 196 -11.80 -3.15 6.38
N ASP A 197 -13.07 -2.98 6.04
CA ASP A 197 -13.64 -1.76 5.44
C ASP A 197 -13.50 -0.53 6.36
N HIS A 198 -13.65 -0.70 7.67
CA HIS A 198 -13.42 0.37 8.65
C HIS A 198 -11.93 0.72 8.77
N TRP A 199 -11.02 -0.27 8.70
CA TRP A 199 -9.60 -0.01 8.64
C TRP A 199 -9.22 0.76 7.37
N ALA A 200 -9.77 0.38 6.21
CA ALA A 200 -9.56 1.12 4.97
C ALA A 200 -10.12 2.55 5.08
N ALA A 201 -11.31 2.73 5.67
CA ALA A 201 -11.88 4.05 5.93
C ALA A 201 -10.99 4.89 6.88
N LEU A 202 -10.40 4.28 7.93
CA LEU A 202 -9.44 4.95 8.82
C LEU A 202 -8.25 5.50 8.01
N PHE A 203 -7.63 4.69 7.15
CA PHE A 203 -6.49 5.13 6.34
C PHE A 203 -6.88 6.14 5.24
N LYS A 204 -8.15 6.19 4.83
CA LYS A 204 -8.65 7.20 3.88
C LYS A 204 -9.19 8.47 4.53
N ALA A 205 -9.27 8.52 5.85
CA ALA A 205 -9.77 9.67 6.59
C ALA A 205 -8.91 10.93 6.32
N LYS A 206 -9.60 12.06 6.13
CA LYS A 206 -9.00 13.38 5.85
C LYS A 206 -9.25 14.38 6.98
N THR A 207 -10.19 14.08 7.84
CA THR A 207 -10.64 14.97 8.91
C THR A 207 -10.71 14.26 10.26
N TRP A 208 -10.64 15.05 11.34
CA TRP A 208 -10.81 14.54 12.69
C TRP A 208 -12.22 14.00 12.95
N GLU A 209 -13.24 14.60 12.30
CA GLU A 209 -14.62 14.12 12.39
C GLU A 209 -14.74 12.67 11.88
N GLU A 210 -14.11 12.35 10.73
CA GLU A 210 -14.12 11.00 10.17
C GLU A 210 -13.44 10.00 11.11
N LEU A 211 -12.28 10.34 11.68
CA LEU A 211 -11.60 9.49 12.67
C LEU A 211 -12.44 9.26 13.91
N GLN A 212 -13.11 10.32 14.42
CA GLN A 212 -13.96 10.19 15.58
C GLN A 212 -15.20 9.35 15.35
N MET A 213 -15.82 9.42 14.17
CA MET A 213 -16.95 8.54 13.83
C MET A 213 -16.54 7.07 13.88
N LEU A 214 -15.37 6.72 13.36
CA LEU A 214 -14.83 5.37 13.45
C LEU A 214 -14.51 4.96 14.89
N ALA A 215 -14.00 5.89 15.68
CA ALA A 215 -13.61 5.67 17.07
C ALA A 215 -14.76 5.44 18.05
N GLN A 216 -16.00 5.83 17.69
CA GLN A 216 -17.14 5.83 18.64
C GLN A 216 -17.45 4.45 19.24
N ASN A 217 -17.28 3.37 18.46
CA ASN A 217 -17.71 2.03 18.85
C ASN A 217 -16.58 0.98 18.78
N ASN A 218 -15.33 1.41 18.55
CA ASN A 218 -14.21 0.49 18.40
C ASN A 218 -12.97 1.05 19.08
N ASN A 219 -12.42 0.29 20.03
CA ASN A 219 -11.25 0.69 20.80
C ASN A 219 -9.98 0.80 19.94
N TYR A 220 -9.82 -0.02 18.91
CA TYR A 220 -8.66 0.07 18.01
C TYR A 220 -8.62 1.40 17.26
N PHE A 221 -9.77 1.87 16.77
CA PHE A 221 -9.84 3.16 16.05
C PHE A 221 -9.73 4.36 16.98
N LYS A 222 -10.22 4.23 18.21
CA LYS A 222 -10.00 5.24 19.25
C LYS A 222 -8.50 5.39 19.54
N GLU A 223 -7.84 4.31 19.86
CA GLU A 223 -6.40 4.25 20.11
C GLU A 223 -5.57 4.75 18.91
N ALA A 224 -5.98 4.37 17.69
CA ALA A 224 -5.33 4.86 16.47
C ALA A 224 -5.45 6.38 16.35
N SER A 225 -6.63 6.94 16.58
CA SER A 225 -6.88 8.39 16.51
C SER A 225 -6.09 9.17 17.55
N GLU A 226 -6.04 8.68 18.80
CA GLU A 226 -5.27 9.26 19.88
C GLU A 226 -3.77 9.22 19.58
N THR A 227 -3.26 8.07 19.13
CA THR A 227 -1.85 7.90 18.77
C THR A 227 -1.44 8.78 17.58
N VAL A 228 -2.29 8.90 16.55
CA VAL A 228 -2.04 9.81 15.41
C VAL A 228 -1.97 11.26 15.86
N TYR A 229 -2.87 11.68 16.76
CA TYR A 229 -2.83 13.01 17.31
C TYR A 229 -1.49 13.27 18.02
N GLU A 230 -1.07 12.38 18.93
CA GLU A 230 0.21 12.49 19.64
C GLU A 230 1.40 12.57 18.68
N LEU A 231 1.48 11.61 17.72
CA LEU A 231 2.57 11.56 16.74
C LEU A 231 2.67 12.86 15.93
N THR A 232 1.54 13.43 15.54
CA THR A 232 1.52 14.68 14.74
C THR A 232 1.83 15.93 15.55
N GLN A 233 1.77 15.88 16.90
CA GLN A 233 2.26 16.93 17.77
C GLN A 233 3.79 16.88 17.97
N GLU A 234 4.42 15.72 17.79
CA GLU A 234 5.88 15.59 17.86
C GLU A 234 6.54 16.22 16.61
N GLU A 235 7.25 17.34 16.80
CA GLU A 235 7.83 18.12 15.68
C GLU A 235 8.69 17.29 14.74
N GLN A 236 9.56 16.42 15.28
CA GLN A 236 10.46 15.60 14.49
C GLN A 236 9.69 14.61 13.62
N ILE A 237 8.66 13.95 14.17
CA ILE A 237 7.82 13.00 13.43
C ILE A 237 7.03 13.73 12.35
N ARG A 238 6.43 14.88 12.69
CA ARG A 238 5.69 15.72 11.76
C ARG A 238 6.56 16.14 10.56
N GLN A 239 7.81 16.55 10.81
CA GLN A 239 8.73 16.91 9.72
C GLN A 239 9.06 15.72 8.80
N GLN A 240 9.21 14.51 9.32
CA GLN A 240 9.41 13.33 8.48
C GLN A 240 8.15 13.02 7.64
N CYS A 241 6.96 13.13 8.22
CA CYS A 241 5.72 12.99 7.48
C CYS A 241 5.62 14.01 6.33
N LEU A 242 5.91 15.28 6.59
CA LEU A 242 5.86 16.35 5.58
C LEU A 242 6.90 16.13 4.46
N ALA A 243 8.12 15.72 4.82
CA ALA A 243 9.14 15.37 3.83
C ALA A 243 8.69 14.20 2.93
N ARG A 244 7.97 13.23 3.51
CA ARG A 244 7.40 12.12 2.75
C ARG A 244 6.27 12.57 1.82
N GLU A 245 5.42 13.49 2.26
CA GLU A 245 4.37 14.10 1.41
C GLU A 245 4.97 14.84 0.21
N ASP A 246 6.04 15.59 0.41
CA ASP A 246 6.73 16.30 -0.67
C ASP A 246 7.36 15.32 -1.67
N TYR A 247 7.97 14.25 -1.18
CA TYR A 247 8.46 13.16 -2.03
C TYR A 247 7.31 12.52 -2.84
N ASN A 248 6.22 12.16 -2.18
CA ASN A 248 5.05 11.53 -2.83
C ASN A 248 4.44 12.47 -3.89
N ARG A 249 4.35 13.78 -3.60
CA ARG A 249 3.87 14.79 -4.56
C ARG A 249 4.76 14.84 -5.80
N THR A 250 6.07 14.83 -5.61
CA THR A 250 7.07 14.82 -6.70
C THR A 250 6.93 13.55 -7.55
N MET A 251 6.86 12.38 -6.90
CA MET A 251 6.71 11.09 -7.59
C MET A 251 5.40 11.00 -8.37
N LYS A 252 4.29 11.51 -7.80
CA LYS A 252 3.00 11.58 -8.51
C LYS A 252 3.05 12.49 -9.74
N GLY A 253 3.78 13.59 -9.67
CA GLY A 253 4.04 14.45 -10.83
C GLY A 253 4.79 13.72 -11.94
N ILE A 254 5.80 12.93 -11.58
CA ILE A 254 6.56 12.10 -12.52
C ILE A 254 5.66 11.02 -13.13
N GLU A 255 4.86 10.32 -12.33
CA GLU A 255 3.92 9.30 -12.80
C GLU A 255 2.92 9.87 -13.82
N ASN A 256 2.32 11.03 -13.52
CA ASN A 256 1.39 11.71 -14.42
C ASN A 256 2.06 12.08 -15.77
N ASN A 257 3.30 12.54 -15.72
CA ASN A 257 4.05 12.86 -16.93
C ASN A 257 4.34 11.60 -17.77
N PHE A 258 4.72 10.49 -17.14
CA PHE A 258 4.91 9.21 -17.84
C PHE A 258 3.61 8.69 -18.46
N ALA A 259 2.49 8.80 -17.76
CA ALA A 259 1.18 8.41 -18.28
C ALA A 259 0.79 9.26 -19.51
N ALA A 260 0.99 10.57 -19.46
CA ALA A 260 0.74 11.48 -20.58
C ALA A 260 1.62 11.13 -21.79
N GLN A 261 2.92 10.92 -21.59
CA GLN A 261 3.86 10.52 -22.65
C GLN A 261 3.49 9.17 -23.27
N LYS A 262 3.07 8.21 -22.46
CA LYS A 262 2.62 6.89 -22.95
C LYS A 262 1.39 7.01 -23.83
N HIS A 263 0.45 7.88 -23.46
CA HIS A 263 -0.74 8.17 -24.27
C HIS A 263 -0.37 8.83 -25.59
N GLU A 264 0.52 9.82 -25.57
CA GLU A 264 1.01 10.51 -26.78
C GLU A 264 1.72 9.54 -27.73
N ILE A 265 2.61 8.66 -27.19
CA ILE A 265 3.28 7.61 -27.97
C ILE A 265 2.26 6.67 -28.60
N ALA A 266 1.20 6.29 -27.89
CA ALA A 266 0.14 5.42 -28.45
C ALA A 266 -0.60 6.11 -29.59
N SER A 267 -0.94 7.39 -29.46
CA SER A 267 -1.56 8.20 -30.52
C SER A 267 -0.65 8.30 -31.76
N LEU A 268 0.62 8.66 -31.56
CA LEU A 268 1.59 8.78 -32.66
C LEU A 268 1.81 7.44 -33.39
N LYS A 269 1.77 6.31 -32.68
CA LYS A 269 1.84 4.98 -33.29
C LYS A 269 0.62 4.66 -34.16
N ALA A 270 -0.57 5.07 -33.73
CA ALA A 270 -1.80 4.92 -34.52
C ALA A 270 -1.72 5.77 -35.80
N ASP A 271 -1.35 7.04 -35.68
CA ASP A 271 -1.19 7.96 -36.81
C ASP A 271 -0.17 7.45 -37.83
N LEU A 272 0.95 6.88 -37.33
CA LEU A 272 1.98 6.27 -38.17
C LEU A 272 1.46 5.04 -38.92
N ALA A 273 0.64 4.21 -38.25
CA ALA A 273 0.04 3.03 -38.88
C ALA A 273 -0.91 3.45 -40.01
N ASP A 274 -1.76 4.46 -39.78
CA ASP A 274 -2.66 5.01 -40.81
C ASP A 274 -1.89 5.60 -41.99
N ALA A 275 -0.84 6.37 -41.74
CA ALA A 275 0.00 6.93 -42.78
C ALA A 275 0.69 5.85 -43.64
N ASN A 276 1.17 4.78 -43.00
CA ASN A 276 1.77 3.64 -43.70
C ASN A 276 0.73 2.88 -44.56
N GLN A 277 -0.50 2.75 -44.08
CA GLN A 277 -1.58 2.17 -44.89
C GLN A 277 -1.88 3.00 -46.14
N GLN A 278 -2.01 4.33 -45.96
CA GLN A 278 -2.21 5.25 -47.10
C GLN A 278 -1.06 5.18 -48.09
N LEU A 279 0.16 5.10 -47.63
CA LEU A 279 1.35 4.97 -48.50
C LEU A 279 1.30 3.66 -49.32
N SER A 280 0.89 2.56 -48.70
CA SER A 280 0.72 1.26 -49.38
C SER A 280 -0.36 1.36 -50.46
N ASP A 281 -1.50 2.00 -50.17
CA ASP A 281 -2.59 2.20 -51.12
C ASP A 281 -2.16 3.06 -52.31
N TYR A 282 -1.41 4.11 -52.09
CA TYR A 282 -0.82 4.95 -53.15
C TYR A 282 0.17 4.14 -54.01
N GLN A 283 1.03 3.34 -53.43
CA GLN A 283 1.98 2.47 -54.18
C GLN A 283 1.24 1.47 -55.08
N GLN A 284 0.17 0.84 -54.59
CA GLN A 284 -0.65 -0.04 -55.40
C GLN A 284 -1.33 0.71 -56.58
N HIS A 285 -1.81 1.91 -56.31
CA HIS A 285 -2.43 2.74 -57.35
C HIS A 285 -1.43 3.17 -58.43
N ILE A 286 -0.22 3.57 -58.04
CA ILE A 286 0.89 3.86 -58.98
C ILE A 286 1.21 2.67 -59.84
N GLN A 287 1.36 1.49 -59.26
CA GLN A 287 1.63 0.25 -60.03
C GLN A 287 0.54 -0.08 -61.04
N ALA A 288 -0.74 0.15 -60.67
CA ALA A 288 -1.87 -0.05 -61.55
C ALA A 288 -1.86 0.95 -62.72
N LEU A 289 -1.52 2.22 -62.48
CA LEU A 289 -1.40 3.26 -63.53
C LEU A 289 -0.21 2.97 -64.45
N GLU A 290 0.92 2.55 -63.93
CA GLU A 290 2.08 2.15 -64.74
C GLU A 290 1.76 0.97 -65.68
N ALA A 291 1.03 -0.05 -65.19
CA ALA A 291 0.56 -1.16 -66.00
C ALA A 291 -0.39 -0.70 -67.12
N GLN A 292 -1.33 0.21 -66.85
CA GLN A 292 -2.22 0.77 -67.84
C GLN A 292 -1.44 1.58 -68.90
N LEU A 293 -0.48 2.38 -68.47
CA LEU A 293 0.38 3.15 -69.37
C LEU A 293 1.16 2.25 -70.32
N ALA A 294 1.76 1.18 -69.80
CA ALA A 294 2.48 0.17 -70.59
C ALA A 294 1.57 -0.48 -71.66
N GLU A 295 0.32 -0.81 -71.27
CA GLU A 295 -0.68 -1.33 -72.20
C GLU A 295 -1.05 -0.35 -73.33
N TYR A 296 -1.23 0.95 -73.00
CA TYR A 296 -1.48 1.99 -74.00
C TYR A 296 -0.28 2.15 -74.96
N GLN A 297 0.92 2.20 -74.45
CA GLN A 297 2.14 2.35 -75.27
C GLN A 297 2.33 1.14 -76.23
N SER A 298 1.98 -0.08 -75.79
CA SER A 298 2.03 -1.26 -76.63
C SER A 298 1.01 -1.25 -77.76
N LYS A 299 -0.16 -0.59 -77.58
CA LYS A 299 -1.21 -0.44 -78.59
C LYS A 299 -0.91 0.65 -79.62
N GLU A 300 -0.18 1.71 -79.24
CA GLU A 300 0.22 2.79 -80.15
C GLU A 300 1.42 2.44 -81.05
N ASN A 301 2.29 1.52 -80.66
CA ASN A 301 3.42 1.06 -81.45
C ASN A 301 3.38 -0.45 -81.82
N PRO A 302 2.47 -0.87 -82.72
CA PRO A 302 2.40 -2.25 -83.15
C PRO A 302 3.49 -2.67 -84.19
N SER A 303 4.46 -1.76 -84.47
CA SER A 303 5.41 -1.99 -85.60
C SER A 303 6.88 -2.14 -85.18
N ALA A 304 7.16 -2.53 -83.96
CA ALA A 304 8.53 -2.81 -83.50
C ALA A 304 8.66 -4.25 -83.01
N GLN A 305 8.35 -5.22 -83.86
CA GLN A 305 8.83 -6.59 -83.81
C GLN A 305 9.42 -7.01 -85.13
#